data_21b7941e0aa7ff8af8eb608f7e5530e1
#
_entry.id   21b7941e0aa7ff8af8eb608f7e5530e1
#
_cell.length_a   1.000
_cell.length_b   1.000
_cell.length_c   1.000
_cell.angle_alpha   90.00
_cell.angle_beta   90.00
_cell.angle_gamma   90.00
#
_symmetry.space_group_name_H-M   'P 1'
#
loop_
_entity.id
_entity.type
_entity.pdbx_description
1 polymer ?
#
loop_
_entity_poly.entity_id
_entity_poly.type
_entity_poly.pdbx_seq_one_letter_code
_entity_poly.pdbx_strand_id
1 'polypeptide(L)'
;GSVSGSMIAYLLGITQMDSMRYGLNFFRFMNPSRVTNADIDTDYSGKDRETIKRFLLKDKMNLPSIRSAEIITFNTIALKGAIRDVCRALYKDRADMNYLQVANHICKEAELHEDAIRKKYPDVFKYVDIVNGTIVSIGTHPSGVLISDLPIDQTVGLCSISTSEYPVSMINSK
;
A
#
# COMPACT_ATOMS: atom_id res chain seq x y z
N GLY A 1 -3.50 -6.14 20.14
CA GLY A 1 -4.26 -5.01 19.67
C GLY A 1 -5.59 -4.82 20.40
N SER A 2 -6.46 -3.94 19.90
CA SER A 2 -7.75 -3.63 20.53
C SER A 2 -8.73 -4.81 20.54
N VAL A 3 -8.62 -5.70 19.55
CA VAL A 3 -9.46 -6.92 19.43
C VAL A 3 -9.35 -7.84 20.65
N SER A 4 -8.25 -7.78 21.42
CA SER A 4 -8.10 -8.55 22.67
C SER A 4 -9.18 -8.26 23.70
N GLY A 5 -9.86 -7.11 23.61
CA GLY A 5 -11.02 -6.79 24.45
C GLY A 5 -12.31 -7.52 24.09
N SER A 6 -12.33 -8.29 22.99
CA SER A 6 -13.52 -9.00 22.52
C SER A 6 -13.56 -10.45 23.03
N MET A 7 -14.54 -10.78 23.88
CA MET A 7 -14.81 -12.14 24.31
C MET A 7 -15.23 -13.05 23.14
N ILE A 8 -15.95 -12.49 22.17
CA ILE A 8 -16.36 -13.24 20.95
C ILE A 8 -15.13 -13.64 20.14
N ALA A 9 -14.16 -12.73 19.96
CA ALA A 9 -12.92 -13.04 19.27
C ALA A 9 -12.10 -14.14 19.97
N TYR A 10 -12.12 -14.18 21.31
CA TYR A 10 -11.52 -15.24 22.09
C TYR A 10 -12.22 -16.58 21.89
N LEU A 11 -13.54 -16.62 21.96
CA LEU A 11 -14.34 -17.85 21.76
C LEU A 11 -14.22 -18.40 20.33
N LEU A 12 -14.02 -17.54 19.35
CA LEU A 12 -13.77 -17.92 17.95
C LEU A 12 -12.30 -18.32 17.68
N GLY A 13 -11.42 -18.24 18.69
CA GLY A 13 -10.00 -18.56 18.54
C GLY A 13 -9.20 -17.51 17.76
N ILE A 14 -9.76 -16.33 17.51
CA ILE A 14 -9.07 -15.20 16.83
C ILE A 14 -8.00 -14.63 17.78
N THR A 15 -8.31 -14.55 19.07
CA THR A 15 -7.34 -14.17 20.12
C THR A 15 -7.17 -15.31 21.11
N GLN A 16 -6.00 -15.37 21.78
CA GLN A 16 -5.73 -16.34 22.84
C GLN A 16 -5.87 -15.73 24.24
N MET A 17 -6.40 -14.51 24.33
CA MET A 17 -6.52 -13.78 25.58
C MET A 17 -7.98 -13.67 25.98
N ASP A 18 -8.32 -14.25 27.14
CA ASP A 18 -9.63 -14.14 27.75
C ASP A 18 -9.84 -12.71 28.28
N SER A 19 -10.67 -11.95 27.56
CA SER A 19 -10.92 -10.54 27.88
C SER A 19 -11.59 -10.33 29.25
N MET A 20 -12.40 -11.28 29.70
CA MET A 20 -13.08 -11.19 31.00
C MET A 20 -12.11 -11.43 32.15
N ARG A 21 -11.25 -12.45 32.02
CA ARG A 21 -10.22 -12.77 33.02
C ARG A 21 -9.27 -11.60 33.28
N TYR A 22 -8.94 -10.84 32.23
CA TYR A 22 -8.00 -9.71 32.33
C TYR A 22 -8.68 -8.35 32.43
N GLY A 23 -10.01 -8.30 32.52
CA GLY A 23 -10.76 -7.05 32.64
C GLY A 23 -10.55 -6.09 31.47
N LEU A 24 -10.40 -6.61 30.26
CA LEU A 24 -10.12 -5.79 29.07
C LEU A 24 -11.37 -5.04 28.60
N ASN A 25 -11.19 -3.79 28.21
CA ASN A 25 -12.28 -2.92 27.79
C ASN A 25 -12.68 -3.16 26.33
N PHE A 26 -13.89 -3.70 26.11
CA PHE A 26 -14.46 -3.92 24.79
C PHE A 26 -14.68 -2.62 24.00
N PHE A 27 -15.03 -1.52 24.64
CA PHE A 27 -15.25 -0.24 23.96
C PHE A 27 -14.01 0.33 23.28
N ARG A 28 -12.82 -0.16 23.61
CA ARG A 28 -11.59 0.16 22.88
C ARG A 28 -11.55 -0.52 21.51
N PHE A 29 -12.18 -1.68 21.38
CA PHE A 29 -12.27 -2.42 20.13
C PHE A 29 -13.44 -1.95 19.27
N MET A 30 -14.65 -1.91 19.88
CA MET A 30 -15.86 -1.44 19.21
C MET A 30 -16.65 -0.54 20.13
N ASN A 31 -17.11 0.60 19.61
CA ASN A 31 -17.87 1.59 20.36
C ASN A 31 -19.09 2.02 19.53
N PRO A 32 -20.32 2.10 20.08
CA PRO A 32 -21.52 2.55 19.38
C PRO A 32 -21.40 3.93 18.71
N SER A 33 -20.57 4.82 19.27
CA SER A 33 -20.31 6.14 18.68
C SER A 33 -19.31 6.13 17.53
N ARG A 34 -18.62 5.00 17.26
CA ARG A 34 -17.65 4.84 16.19
C ARG A 34 -18.27 4.03 15.06
N VAL A 35 -18.75 4.70 14.02
CA VAL A 35 -19.37 4.11 12.84
C VAL A 35 -18.28 3.61 11.84
N THR A 36 -17.37 2.78 12.29
CA THR A 36 -16.35 2.14 11.44
C THR A 36 -16.36 0.65 11.65
N ASN A 37 -16.12 -0.12 10.60
CA ASN A 37 -15.93 -1.56 10.73
C ASN A 37 -14.80 -1.89 11.70
N ALA A 38 -14.89 -3.07 12.33
CA ALA A 38 -13.82 -3.58 13.17
C ALA A 38 -12.56 -3.79 12.35
N ASP A 39 -11.43 -3.35 12.89
CA ASP A 39 -10.11 -3.55 12.33
C ASP A 39 -9.36 -4.59 13.18
N ILE A 40 -9.00 -5.71 12.56
CA ILE A 40 -8.34 -6.84 13.22
C ILE A 40 -7.04 -7.13 12.49
N ASP A 41 -5.95 -6.66 13.07
CA ASP A 41 -4.61 -7.00 12.59
C ASP A 41 -4.21 -8.39 13.07
N THR A 42 -3.74 -9.23 12.17
CA THR A 42 -3.22 -10.57 12.47
C THR A 42 -1.77 -10.68 12.05
N ASP A 43 -0.91 -10.97 13.03
CA ASP A 43 0.51 -11.17 12.81
C ASP A 43 0.82 -12.65 12.61
N TYR A 44 1.57 -12.95 11.55
CA TYR A 44 2.04 -14.29 11.24
C TYR A 44 3.56 -14.35 11.20
N SER A 45 4.11 -15.52 11.51
CA SER A 45 5.54 -15.77 11.32
C SER A 45 5.94 -15.58 9.86
N GLY A 46 7.08 -14.95 9.60
CA GLY A 46 7.60 -14.78 8.25
C GLY A 46 7.77 -16.09 7.48
N LYS A 47 7.99 -17.22 8.20
CA LYS A 47 8.07 -18.56 7.60
C LYS A 47 6.72 -19.06 7.09
N ASP A 48 5.62 -18.66 7.72
CA ASP A 48 4.28 -19.17 7.41
C ASP A 48 3.54 -18.28 6.41
N ARG A 49 4.05 -17.08 6.15
CA ARG A 49 3.42 -16.08 5.30
C ARG A 49 3.03 -16.63 3.92
N GLU A 50 3.94 -17.27 3.22
CA GLU A 50 3.67 -17.81 1.88
C GLU A 50 2.68 -18.99 1.91
N THR A 51 2.72 -19.80 2.97
CA THR A 51 1.75 -20.89 3.15
C THR A 51 0.34 -20.34 3.35
N ILE A 52 0.20 -19.33 4.20
CA ILE A 52 -1.09 -18.68 4.46
C ILE A 52 -1.59 -17.97 3.21
N LYS A 53 -0.73 -17.26 2.50
CA LYS A 53 -1.05 -16.56 1.27
C LYS A 53 -1.55 -17.55 0.19
N ARG A 54 -0.85 -18.66 0.00
CA ARG A 54 -1.27 -19.73 -0.92
C ARG A 54 -2.61 -20.32 -0.53
N PHE A 55 -2.82 -20.61 0.75
CA PHE A 55 -4.11 -21.12 1.26
C PHE A 55 -5.26 -20.19 0.94
N LEU A 56 -5.08 -18.88 1.18
CA LEU A 56 -6.10 -17.87 0.93
C LEU A 56 -6.35 -17.64 -0.57
N LEU A 57 -5.30 -17.58 -1.38
CA LEU A 57 -5.37 -17.11 -2.75
C LEU A 57 -5.50 -18.21 -3.81
N LYS A 58 -5.23 -19.49 -3.44
CA LYS A 58 -5.21 -20.59 -4.40
C LYS A 58 -6.04 -21.80 -3.96
N ASP A 59 -5.78 -22.33 -2.75
CA ASP A 59 -6.18 -23.71 -2.44
C ASP A 59 -7.66 -23.88 -2.09
N LYS A 60 -8.23 -23.03 -1.24
CA LYS A 60 -9.61 -23.25 -0.73
C LYS A 60 -10.59 -22.12 -1.04
N MET A 61 -10.13 -20.91 -1.06
CA MET A 61 -11.03 -19.75 -1.21
C MET A 61 -11.46 -19.52 -2.66
N ASN A 62 -10.73 -20.06 -3.64
CA ASN A 62 -10.94 -19.79 -5.06
C ASN A 62 -11.57 -20.96 -5.84
N LEU A 63 -12.24 -21.88 -5.17
CA LEU A 63 -12.97 -22.97 -5.82
C LEU A 63 -14.46 -22.97 -5.39
N PRO A 64 -15.42 -23.02 -6.33
CA PRO A 64 -15.30 -23.08 -7.80
C PRO A 64 -15.11 -21.72 -8.48
N SER A 65 -15.12 -20.61 -7.75
CA SER A 65 -14.98 -19.24 -8.26
C SER A 65 -13.93 -18.45 -7.47
N ILE A 66 -13.35 -17.44 -8.09
CA ILE A 66 -12.33 -16.62 -7.45
C ILE A 66 -12.99 -15.68 -6.43
N ARG A 67 -12.76 -15.94 -5.15
CA ARG A 67 -13.31 -15.20 -4.00
C ARG A 67 -12.26 -14.51 -3.16
N SER A 68 -10.99 -14.72 -3.48
CA SER A 68 -9.88 -14.01 -2.86
C SER A 68 -8.86 -13.61 -3.91
N ALA A 69 -8.27 -12.45 -3.73
CA ALA A 69 -7.28 -11.87 -4.63
C ALA A 69 -6.31 -10.97 -3.89
N GLU A 70 -5.13 -10.78 -4.43
CA GLU A 70 -4.26 -9.69 -4.00
C GLU A 70 -4.90 -8.34 -4.36
N ILE A 71 -4.53 -7.31 -3.63
CA ILE A 71 -4.98 -5.94 -3.87
C ILE A 71 -3.96 -5.24 -4.76
N ILE A 72 -4.42 -4.64 -5.86
CA ILE A 72 -3.56 -3.85 -6.75
C ILE A 72 -3.03 -2.60 -6.02
N THR A 73 -1.81 -2.21 -6.34
CA THR A 73 -1.24 -0.92 -5.90
C THR A 73 -0.65 -0.18 -7.08
N PHE A 74 -0.86 1.13 -7.08
CA PHE A 74 -0.26 2.03 -8.06
C PHE A 74 0.86 2.82 -7.39
N ASN A 75 2.09 2.56 -7.82
CA ASN A 75 3.25 3.28 -7.33
C ASN A 75 3.38 4.58 -8.13
N THR A 76 3.25 5.70 -7.45
CA THR A 76 3.40 7.02 -8.05
C THR A 76 4.77 7.59 -7.77
N ILE A 77 5.28 8.38 -8.71
CA ILE A 77 6.51 9.13 -8.51
C ILE A 77 6.26 10.26 -7.51
N ALA A 78 7.07 10.32 -6.45
CA ALA A 78 7.05 11.40 -5.48
C ALA A 78 7.99 12.54 -5.88
N LEU A 79 7.84 13.72 -5.26
CA LEU A 79 8.58 14.94 -5.59
C LEU A 79 10.08 14.73 -5.79
N LYS A 80 10.76 14.04 -4.87
CA LYS A 80 12.21 13.76 -5.00
C LYS A 80 12.55 12.89 -6.22
N GLY A 81 11.70 11.92 -6.53
CA GLY A 81 11.85 11.08 -7.71
C GLY A 81 11.66 11.89 -8.99
N ALA A 82 10.60 12.70 -9.03
CA ALA A 82 10.32 13.61 -10.15
C ALA A 82 11.48 14.58 -10.40
N ILE A 83 12.01 15.22 -9.36
CA ILE A 83 13.18 16.11 -9.48
C ILE A 83 14.38 15.37 -10.09
N ARG A 84 14.69 14.15 -9.61
CA ARG A 84 15.84 13.38 -10.13
C ARG A 84 15.66 12.98 -11.58
N ASP A 85 14.47 12.55 -11.97
CA ASP A 85 14.18 12.14 -13.33
C ASP A 85 14.19 13.32 -14.30
N VAL A 86 13.61 14.45 -13.91
CA VAL A 86 13.63 15.69 -14.70
C VAL A 86 15.06 16.23 -14.83
N CYS A 87 15.84 16.28 -13.75
CA CYS A 87 17.24 16.71 -13.82
C CYS A 87 18.08 15.79 -14.73
N ARG A 88 17.82 14.47 -14.66
CA ARG A 88 18.47 13.51 -15.56
C ARG A 88 18.11 13.80 -17.02
N ALA A 89 16.84 14.06 -17.31
CA ALA A 89 16.38 14.34 -18.68
C ALA A 89 16.95 15.66 -19.23
N LEU A 90 16.99 16.72 -18.40
CA LEU A 90 17.44 18.03 -18.83
C LEU A 90 18.98 18.21 -18.90
N TYR A 91 19.70 17.50 -18.01
CA TYR A 91 21.13 17.80 -17.78
C TYR A 91 22.08 16.62 -17.99
N LYS A 92 21.58 15.41 -18.33
CA LYS A 92 22.42 14.22 -18.50
C LYS A 92 23.53 14.42 -19.54
N ASP A 93 23.21 15.06 -20.65
CA ASP A 93 24.12 15.21 -21.80
C ASP A 93 24.90 16.53 -21.76
N ARG A 94 24.80 17.29 -20.68
CA ARG A 94 25.53 18.54 -20.48
C ARG A 94 26.88 18.27 -19.81
N ALA A 95 27.95 18.54 -20.54
CA ALA A 95 29.34 18.33 -20.08
C ALA A 95 29.75 19.29 -18.93
N ASP A 96 29.10 20.42 -18.83
CA ASP A 96 29.37 21.48 -17.85
C ASP A 96 28.68 21.26 -16.49
N MET A 97 27.85 20.22 -16.37
CA MET A 97 26.97 20.07 -15.21
C MET A 97 26.85 18.59 -14.78
N ASN A 98 27.00 18.34 -13.49
CA ASN A 98 26.69 17.03 -12.91
C ASN A 98 25.22 16.99 -12.46
N TYR A 99 24.36 16.37 -13.27
CA TYR A 99 22.93 16.31 -13.00
C TYR A 99 22.55 15.67 -11.65
N LEU A 100 23.35 14.69 -11.16
CA LEU A 100 23.12 14.07 -9.85
C LEU A 100 23.35 15.04 -8.70
N GLN A 101 24.40 15.85 -8.78
CA GLN A 101 24.67 16.86 -7.77
C GLN A 101 23.59 17.94 -7.76
N VAL A 102 23.17 18.39 -8.94
CA VAL A 102 22.07 19.37 -9.08
C VAL A 102 20.78 18.80 -8.51
N ALA A 103 20.39 17.57 -8.90
CA ALA A 103 19.20 16.92 -8.40
C ALA A 103 19.21 16.75 -6.87
N ASN A 104 20.32 16.31 -6.30
CA ASN A 104 20.46 16.15 -4.85
C ASN A 104 20.36 17.48 -4.11
N HIS A 105 20.97 18.53 -4.66
CA HIS A 105 20.86 19.90 -4.12
C HIS A 105 19.39 20.36 -4.14
N ILE A 106 18.71 20.24 -5.28
CA ILE A 106 17.32 20.65 -5.40
C ILE A 106 16.42 19.83 -4.45
N CYS A 107 16.62 18.51 -4.35
CA CYS A 107 15.86 17.66 -3.42
C CYS A 107 16.02 18.07 -1.96
N LYS A 108 17.24 18.43 -1.55
CA LYS A 108 17.52 18.86 -0.18
C LYS A 108 16.89 20.23 0.12
N GLU A 109 17.07 21.18 -0.77
CA GLU A 109 16.50 22.51 -0.60
C GLU A 109 14.97 22.52 -0.68
N ALA A 110 14.36 21.68 -1.51
CA ALA A 110 12.91 21.55 -1.62
C ALA A 110 12.24 21.06 -0.33
N GLU A 111 12.95 20.34 0.53
CA GLU A 111 12.45 19.95 1.86
C GLU A 111 12.39 21.11 2.84
N LEU A 112 13.23 22.11 2.68
CA LEU A 112 13.41 23.22 3.63
C LEU A 112 12.80 24.53 3.11
N HIS A 113 12.96 24.80 1.82
CA HIS A 113 12.66 26.10 1.18
C HIS A 113 12.09 25.90 -0.23
N GLU A 114 10.95 25.20 -0.38
CA GLU A 114 10.40 24.83 -1.68
C GLU A 114 10.17 26.03 -2.60
N ASP A 115 9.57 27.11 -2.11
CA ASP A 115 9.28 28.30 -2.91
C ASP A 115 10.54 28.99 -3.47
N ALA A 116 11.60 29.02 -2.69
CA ALA A 116 12.86 29.63 -3.10
C ALA A 116 13.55 28.81 -4.20
N ILE A 117 13.57 27.48 -4.03
CA ILE A 117 14.22 26.61 -4.99
C ILE A 117 13.43 26.52 -6.31
N ARG A 118 12.09 26.58 -6.27
CA ARG A 118 11.24 26.67 -7.45
C ARG A 118 11.55 27.92 -8.30
N LYS A 119 11.77 29.07 -7.66
CA LYS A 119 12.18 30.30 -8.34
C LYS A 119 13.56 30.20 -8.96
N LYS A 120 14.49 29.45 -8.32
CA LYS A 120 15.86 29.28 -8.80
C LYS A 120 15.97 28.32 -9.98
N TYR A 121 15.10 27.31 -10.04
CA TYR A 121 15.10 26.25 -11.06
C TYR A 121 13.73 26.11 -11.75
N PRO A 122 13.18 27.20 -12.36
CA PRO A 122 11.83 27.18 -12.93
C PRO A 122 11.68 26.16 -14.04
N ASP A 123 12.72 25.93 -14.85
CA ASP A 123 12.72 24.94 -15.93
C ASP A 123 12.58 23.50 -15.43
N VAL A 124 13.18 23.20 -14.26
CA VAL A 124 13.04 21.88 -13.63
C VAL A 124 11.62 21.71 -13.11
N PHE A 125 11.13 22.66 -12.33
CA PHE A 125 9.82 22.54 -11.68
C PHE A 125 8.65 22.58 -12.65
N LYS A 126 8.78 23.23 -13.80
CA LYS A 126 7.81 23.14 -14.90
C LYS A 126 7.49 21.69 -15.29
N TYR A 127 8.50 20.82 -15.36
CA TYR A 127 8.30 19.41 -15.69
C TYR A 127 8.04 18.54 -14.47
N VAL A 128 8.61 18.88 -13.33
CA VAL A 128 8.37 18.19 -12.05
C VAL A 128 6.89 18.20 -11.71
N ASP A 129 6.21 19.33 -11.88
CA ASP A 129 4.77 19.47 -11.58
C ASP A 129 3.89 18.61 -12.51
N ILE A 130 4.36 18.32 -13.71
CA ILE A 130 3.67 17.41 -14.66
C ILE A 130 3.87 15.95 -14.27
N VAL A 131 5.09 15.60 -13.86
CA VAL A 131 5.50 14.20 -13.61
C VAL A 131 5.13 13.74 -12.20
N ASN A 132 5.16 14.65 -11.24
CA ASN A 132 4.87 14.33 -9.84
C ASN A 132 3.47 13.74 -9.67
N GLY A 133 3.37 12.62 -8.98
CA GLY A 133 2.10 11.92 -8.76
C GLY A 133 1.66 11.00 -9.91
N THR A 134 2.38 10.96 -11.05
CA THR A 134 2.06 10.02 -12.12
C THR A 134 2.36 8.58 -11.71
N ILE A 135 1.58 7.63 -12.24
CA ILE A 135 1.79 6.20 -11.99
C ILE A 135 3.00 5.75 -12.80
N VAL A 136 4.00 5.19 -12.12
CA VAL A 136 5.23 4.67 -12.74
C VAL A 136 5.30 3.16 -12.76
N SER A 137 4.60 2.49 -11.85
CA SER A 137 4.50 1.04 -11.85
C SER A 137 3.25 0.55 -11.15
N ILE A 138 2.89 -0.69 -11.45
CA ILE A 138 1.78 -1.41 -10.83
C ILE A 138 2.39 -2.57 -10.06
N GLY A 139 1.90 -2.80 -8.86
CA GLY A 139 2.30 -3.90 -8.00
C GLY A 139 1.12 -4.47 -7.22
N THR A 140 1.41 -5.26 -6.21
CA THR A 140 0.43 -5.77 -5.26
C THR A 140 0.69 -5.23 -3.85
N HIS A 141 -0.36 -5.15 -3.06
CA HIS A 141 -0.25 -4.74 -1.65
C HIS A 141 0.61 -5.77 -0.88
N PRO A 142 1.58 -5.34 -0.05
CA PRO A 142 2.53 -6.25 0.57
C PRO A 142 1.90 -7.23 1.57
N SER A 143 0.75 -6.89 2.16
CA SER A 143 0.11 -7.68 3.23
C SER A 143 -1.41 -7.82 3.08
N GLY A 144 -2.06 -6.98 2.27
CA GLY A 144 -3.51 -7.01 2.11
C GLY A 144 -3.96 -8.08 1.11
N VAL A 145 -5.02 -8.79 1.48
CA VAL A 145 -5.75 -9.73 0.62
C VAL A 145 -7.21 -9.36 0.66
N LEU A 146 -7.83 -9.26 -0.51
CA LEU A 146 -9.27 -9.09 -0.65
C LEU A 146 -9.94 -10.45 -0.54
N ILE A 147 -10.96 -10.56 0.33
CA ILE A 147 -11.81 -11.75 0.45
C ILE A 147 -13.26 -11.29 0.27
N SER A 148 -14.03 -12.01 -0.54
CA SER A 148 -15.41 -11.68 -0.86
C SER A 148 -16.30 -12.94 -0.79
N ASP A 149 -17.53 -12.75 -0.38
CA ASP A 149 -18.59 -13.75 -0.47
C ASP A 149 -19.15 -13.89 -1.90
N LEU A 150 -18.87 -12.91 -2.76
CA LEU A 150 -19.22 -12.90 -4.18
C LEU A 150 -18.00 -13.15 -5.05
N PRO A 151 -18.15 -13.71 -6.27
CA PRO A 151 -17.05 -13.86 -7.21
C PRO A 151 -16.43 -12.50 -7.57
N ILE A 152 -15.10 -12.37 -7.36
CA ILE A 152 -14.38 -11.10 -7.54
C ILE A 152 -14.31 -10.70 -9.02
N ASP A 153 -14.19 -11.67 -9.91
CA ASP A 153 -14.19 -11.47 -11.36
C ASP A 153 -15.48 -10.86 -11.89
N GLN A 154 -16.61 -11.13 -11.21
CA GLN A 154 -17.94 -10.63 -11.58
C GLN A 154 -18.32 -9.32 -10.86
N THR A 155 -17.56 -8.91 -9.86
CA THR A 155 -17.88 -7.72 -9.05
C THR A 155 -16.91 -6.57 -9.32
N VAL A 156 -15.65 -6.74 -8.96
CA VAL A 156 -14.64 -5.67 -9.03
C VAL A 156 -13.63 -5.86 -10.15
N GLY A 157 -13.62 -7.02 -10.76
CA GLY A 157 -12.69 -7.38 -11.81
C GLY A 157 -11.34 -7.86 -11.30
N LEU A 158 -10.66 -8.61 -12.16
CA LEU A 158 -9.33 -9.16 -11.92
C LEU A 158 -8.37 -8.73 -13.01
N CYS A 159 -7.11 -8.63 -12.65
CA CYS A 159 -6.00 -8.46 -13.58
C CYS A 159 -4.87 -9.44 -13.27
N SER A 160 -3.97 -9.61 -14.24
CA SER A 160 -2.74 -10.35 -14.07
C SER A 160 -1.56 -9.38 -14.07
N ILE A 161 -0.66 -9.55 -13.13
CA ILE A 161 0.55 -8.75 -13.00
C ILE A 161 1.75 -9.70 -13.07
N SER A 162 2.77 -9.34 -13.86
CA SER A 162 3.96 -10.19 -14.08
C SER A 162 4.73 -10.57 -12.81
N THR A 163 4.55 -9.79 -11.74
CA THR A 163 5.21 -9.99 -10.45
C THR A 163 4.40 -10.85 -9.47
N SER A 164 3.19 -11.29 -9.83
CA SER A 164 2.36 -12.16 -9.00
C SER A 164 1.87 -13.38 -9.76
N GLU A 165 1.86 -14.53 -9.09
CA GLU A 165 1.26 -15.77 -9.57
C GLU A 165 -0.22 -15.94 -9.12
N TYR A 166 -0.71 -15.01 -8.32
CA TYR A 166 -2.06 -15.03 -7.77
C TYR A 166 -3.00 -14.07 -8.52
N PRO A 167 -4.33 -14.29 -8.45
CA PRO A 167 -5.29 -13.31 -8.94
C PRO A 167 -5.10 -11.96 -8.25
N VAL A 168 -5.16 -10.87 -9.01
CA VAL A 168 -5.05 -9.51 -8.46
C VAL A 168 -6.35 -8.77 -8.73
N SER A 169 -6.97 -8.22 -7.70
CA SER A 169 -8.19 -7.42 -7.82
C SER A 169 -7.89 -6.04 -8.40
N MET A 170 -8.82 -5.48 -9.14
CA MET A 170 -8.71 -4.11 -9.67
C MET A 170 -9.09 -3.03 -8.65
N ILE A 171 -9.38 -3.40 -7.40
CA ILE A 171 -9.58 -2.45 -6.31
C ILE A 171 -8.22 -2.04 -5.75
N ASN A 172 -8.00 -0.72 -5.68
CA ASN A 172 -6.90 -0.12 -4.92
C ASN A 172 -7.33 0.11 -3.47
N SER A 173 -6.41 -0.08 -2.52
CA SER A 173 -6.64 0.11 -1.08
C SER A 173 -6.69 1.59 -0.64
N LYS A 174 -6.48 2.53 -1.56
CA LYS A 174 -6.50 3.99 -1.29
C LYS A 174 -7.72 4.64 -1.90
#